data_4b8946c5ec023b370b70b719534b15f2
#
_entry.id   4b8946c5ec023b370b70b719534b15f2
#
_cell.length_a   1.000
_cell.length_b   1.000
_cell.length_c   1.000
_cell.angle_alpha   90.00
_cell.angle_beta   90.00
_cell.angle_gamma   90.00
#
_symmetry.space_group_name_H-M   'P 1'
#
loop_
_entity.id
_entity.type
_entity.pdbx_description
1 polymer ?
#
loop_
_entity_poly.entity_id
_entity_poly.type
_entity_poly.pdbx_seq_one_letter_code
_entity_poly.pdbx_strand_id
1 'polypeptide(L)'
;MFPPITRDDVFRIETPRLWLRWPHLGDGPAIRAFASCADVALMTASIPHPYPEGEEARSIDTVRARNLRGETLELLIERKTPQREVIGTVLVRSESERDPMLGYALHPRFWGQGYASEAAKAMIETVFLLTEAERIAATVQIENAASRHVLDKLGFRMAGERSRVSPLRNVVESLADYTLMRAAYQAQSGMVLHPLHWPLPYNSLEWAGAA
;
A
#
# COMPACT_ATOMS: atom_id res chain seq x y z
N MET A 1 4.08 -5.31 -12.71
CA MET A 1 5.11 -4.96 -11.72
C MET A 1 5.26 -6.03 -10.65
N PHE A 2 4.20 -6.40 -9.96
CA PHE A 2 4.30 -7.38 -8.88
C PHE A 2 4.36 -8.83 -9.38
N PRO A 3 5.22 -9.69 -8.80
CA PRO A 3 5.41 -11.07 -9.23
C PRO A 3 4.20 -11.95 -8.88
N PRO A 4 4.06 -13.15 -9.52
CA PRO A 4 2.94 -14.06 -9.28
C PRO A 4 2.69 -14.43 -7.83
N ILE A 5 3.72 -14.52 -6.98
CA ILE A 5 3.58 -14.83 -5.55
C ILE A 5 2.67 -13.85 -4.80
N THR A 6 2.54 -12.60 -5.27
CA THR A 6 1.67 -11.61 -4.64
C THR A 6 0.25 -11.61 -5.22
N ARG A 7 0.00 -12.40 -6.28
CA ARG A 7 -1.26 -12.39 -7.04
C ARG A 7 -2.27 -13.42 -6.54
N ASP A 8 -2.09 -13.88 -5.33
CA ASP A 8 -2.97 -14.83 -4.66
C ASP A 8 -3.43 -14.26 -3.33
N ASP A 9 -4.66 -14.53 -2.92
CA ASP A 9 -5.23 -14.06 -1.67
C ASP A 9 -4.71 -14.81 -0.41
N VAL A 10 -3.88 -15.82 -0.60
CA VAL A 10 -3.06 -16.42 0.45
C VAL A 10 -1.88 -15.52 0.81
N PHE A 11 -1.44 -14.64 -0.11
CA PHE A 11 -0.35 -13.70 0.15
C PHE A 11 -0.70 -12.73 1.28
N ARG A 12 0.17 -12.67 2.25
CA ARG A 12 0.07 -11.73 3.37
C ARG A 12 1.45 -11.33 3.86
N ILE A 13 1.53 -10.13 4.43
CA ILE A 13 2.74 -9.64 5.09
C ILE A 13 2.46 -9.59 6.58
N GLU A 14 3.38 -10.15 7.36
CA GLU A 14 3.32 -10.13 8.82
C GLU A 14 4.25 -9.07 9.39
N THR A 15 3.74 -8.27 10.32
CA THR A 15 4.52 -7.32 11.12
C THR A 15 4.33 -7.63 12.61
N PRO A 16 5.03 -6.96 13.55
CA PRO A 16 4.81 -7.19 14.98
C PRO A 16 3.37 -7.04 15.45
N ARG A 17 2.62 -6.08 14.90
CA ARG A 17 1.25 -5.77 15.37
C ARG A 17 0.18 -5.97 14.30
N LEU A 18 0.55 -6.20 13.02
CA LEU A 18 -0.38 -6.18 11.90
C LEU A 18 -0.25 -7.44 11.03
N TRP A 19 -1.37 -7.79 10.40
CA TRP A 19 -1.43 -8.54 9.16
C TRP A 19 -1.81 -7.60 8.03
N LEU A 20 -1.02 -7.59 6.96
CA LEU A 20 -1.40 -6.93 5.71
C LEU A 20 -1.84 -8.04 4.75
N ARG A 21 -3.10 -8.05 4.38
CA ARG A 21 -3.71 -9.14 3.60
C ARG A 21 -4.66 -8.64 2.53
N TRP A 22 -4.96 -9.48 1.58
CA TRP A 22 -5.97 -9.19 0.58
C TRP A 22 -7.34 -8.94 1.20
N PRO A 23 -8.17 -8.05 0.57
CA PRO A 23 -9.55 -7.85 1.01
C PRO A 23 -10.41 -9.06 0.66
N HIS A 24 -11.36 -9.38 1.54
CA HIS A 24 -12.41 -10.35 1.35
C HIS A 24 -13.79 -9.68 1.37
N LEU A 25 -14.81 -10.31 0.80
CA LEU A 25 -16.16 -9.75 0.76
C LEU A 25 -16.70 -9.39 2.15
N GLY A 26 -16.33 -10.16 3.17
CA GLY A 26 -16.70 -9.89 4.58
C GLY A 26 -16.08 -8.62 5.17
N ASP A 27 -15.09 -8.01 4.52
CA ASP A 27 -14.44 -6.78 5.01
C ASP A 27 -15.23 -5.51 4.69
N GLY A 28 -16.30 -5.61 3.90
CA GLY A 28 -17.11 -4.47 3.47
C GLY A 28 -17.46 -3.49 4.60
N PRO A 29 -18.02 -3.94 5.75
CA PRO A 29 -18.34 -3.06 6.86
C PRO A 29 -17.14 -2.28 7.41
N ALA A 30 -15.97 -2.91 7.51
CA ALA A 30 -14.75 -2.28 8.00
C ALA A 30 -14.19 -1.26 6.98
N ILE A 31 -14.23 -1.58 5.68
CA ILE A 31 -13.85 -0.66 4.61
C ILE A 31 -14.77 0.57 4.65
N ARG A 32 -16.08 0.36 4.70
CA ARG A 32 -17.05 1.45 4.83
C ARG A 32 -16.76 2.32 6.06
N ALA A 33 -16.42 1.71 7.19
CA ALA A 33 -16.17 2.44 8.43
C ALA A 33 -15.05 3.49 8.28
N PHE A 34 -13.90 3.14 7.68
CA PHE A 34 -12.84 4.14 7.49
C PHE A 34 -13.04 5.02 6.23
N ALA A 35 -13.60 4.47 5.15
CA ALA A 35 -13.77 5.20 3.90
C ALA A 35 -14.87 6.28 3.99
N SER A 36 -15.89 6.09 4.83
CA SER A 36 -16.95 7.08 5.07
C SER A 36 -16.50 8.26 5.93
N CYS A 37 -15.36 8.17 6.63
CA CYS A 37 -14.84 9.27 7.42
C CYS A 37 -14.38 10.40 6.49
N ALA A 38 -14.95 11.61 6.65
CA ALA A 38 -14.58 12.78 5.85
C ALA A 38 -13.08 13.08 5.95
N ASP A 39 -12.51 13.01 7.16
CA ASP A 39 -11.08 13.25 7.41
C ASP A 39 -10.16 12.27 6.66
N VAL A 40 -10.65 11.06 6.35
CA VAL A 40 -9.92 10.08 5.53
C VAL A 40 -10.14 10.37 4.05
N ALA A 41 -11.40 10.45 3.62
CA ALA A 41 -11.75 10.60 2.22
C ALA A 41 -11.18 11.89 1.62
N LEU A 42 -11.26 13.02 2.35
CA LEU A 42 -10.77 14.31 1.87
C LEU A 42 -9.24 14.37 1.75
N MET A 43 -8.51 13.54 2.50
CA MET A 43 -7.05 13.45 2.44
C MET A 43 -6.54 12.37 1.48
N THR A 44 -7.43 11.68 0.77
CA THR A 44 -7.08 10.64 -0.21
C THR A 44 -7.51 11.02 -1.63
N ALA A 45 -6.85 10.45 -2.62
CA ALA A 45 -7.13 10.75 -4.03
C ALA A 45 -8.24 9.87 -4.62
N SER A 46 -8.57 8.73 -3.99
CA SER A 46 -9.39 7.68 -4.58
C SER A 46 -10.65 7.33 -3.79
N ILE A 47 -10.80 7.83 -2.58
CA ILE A 47 -11.99 7.58 -1.75
C ILE A 47 -13.00 8.70 -1.98
N PRO A 48 -14.20 8.38 -2.53
CA PRO A 48 -15.24 9.38 -2.73
C PRO A 48 -15.86 9.83 -1.40
N HIS A 49 -16.35 11.07 -1.36
CA HIS A 49 -17.10 11.59 -0.22
C HIS A 49 -18.27 12.46 -0.71
N PRO A 50 -19.51 12.19 -0.29
CA PRO A 50 -19.95 11.07 0.57
C PRO A 50 -19.62 9.69 -0.01
N TYR A 51 -19.37 8.70 0.85
CA TYR A 51 -19.07 7.34 0.42
C TYR A 51 -20.34 6.65 -0.08
N PRO A 52 -20.42 6.21 -1.35
CA PRO A 52 -21.64 5.67 -1.92
C PRO A 52 -22.04 4.33 -1.27
N GLU A 53 -23.33 4.03 -1.30
CA GLU A 53 -23.84 2.73 -0.90
C GLU A 53 -23.36 1.63 -1.84
N GLY A 54 -22.90 0.50 -1.27
CA GLY A 54 -22.39 -0.64 -2.04
C GLY A 54 -21.00 -0.43 -2.67
N GLU A 55 -20.36 0.73 -2.45
CA GLU A 55 -19.04 1.02 -2.99
C GLU A 55 -17.96 0.10 -2.42
N GLU A 56 -18.11 -0.34 -1.18
CA GLU A 56 -17.17 -1.27 -0.54
C GLU A 56 -17.06 -2.60 -1.31
N ALA A 57 -18.17 -3.15 -1.78
CA ALA A 57 -18.15 -4.38 -2.57
C ALA A 57 -17.43 -4.16 -3.92
N ARG A 58 -17.78 -3.07 -4.64
CA ARG A 58 -17.11 -2.70 -5.90
C ARG A 58 -15.62 -2.44 -5.71
N SER A 59 -15.26 -1.79 -4.61
CA SER A 59 -13.86 -1.53 -4.24
C SER A 59 -13.10 -2.83 -4.03
N ILE A 60 -13.66 -3.78 -3.27
CA ILE A 60 -13.07 -5.10 -3.04
C ILE A 60 -12.81 -5.82 -4.36
N ASP A 61 -13.81 -5.91 -5.24
CA ASP A 61 -13.68 -6.57 -6.54
C ASP A 61 -12.61 -5.90 -7.41
N THR A 62 -12.59 -4.57 -7.44
CA THR A 62 -11.61 -3.78 -8.19
C THR A 62 -10.19 -4.02 -7.67
N VAL A 63 -9.99 -3.96 -6.36
CA VAL A 63 -8.69 -4.20 -5.72
C VAL A 63 -8.21 -5.62 -6.01
N ARG A 64 -9.06 -6.63 -5.80
CA ARG A 64 -8.71 -8.03 -6.09
C ARG A 64 -8.33 -8.23 -7.55
N ALA A 65 -9.10 -7.66 -8.48
CA ALA A 65 -8.80 -7.75 -9.91
C ALA A 65 -7.46 -7.10 -10.28
N ARG A 66 -7.12 -5.94 -9.72
CA ARG A 66 -5.83 -5.27 -9.95
C ARG A 66 -4.67 -6.03 -9.35
N ASN A 67 -4.81 -6.54 -8.13
CA ASN A 67 -3.80 -7.38 -7.48
C ASN A 67 -3.53 -8.66 -8.30
N LEU A 68 -4.58 -9.33 -8.80
CA LEU A 68 -4.46 -10.52 -9.68
C LEU A 68 -3.65 -10.21 -10.94
N ARG A 69 -3.81 -9.04 -11.53
CA ARG A 69 -3.03 -8.61 -12.71
C ARG A 69 -1.62 -8.13 -12.36
N GLY A 70 -1.30 -7.98 -11.07
CA GLY A 70 -0.01 -7.44 -10.62
C GLY A 70 0.18 -5.95 -10.92
N GLU A 71 -0.90 -5.23 -11.18
CA GLU A 71 -0.91 -3.77 -11.41
C GLU A 71 -0.73 -3.00 -10.11
N THR A 72 -1.32 -3.51 -9.05
CA THR A 72 -1.22 -2.99 -7.69
C THR A 72 -0.88 -4.12 -6.72
N LEU A 73 -0.41 -3.73 -5.55
CA LEU A 73 -0.47 -4.54 -4.34
C LEU A 73 -1.18 -3.69 -3.29
N GLU A 74 -2.48 -3.90 -3.15
CA GLU A 74 -3.31 -3.23 -2.16
C GLU A 74 -3.80 -4.23 -1.14
N LEU A 75 -3.46 -3.98 0.12
CA LEU A 75 -3.70 -4.87 1.25
C LEU A 75 -4.45 -4.12 2.34
N LEU A 76 -5.39 -4.81 3.00
CA LEU A 76 -6.01 -4.33 4.21
C LEU A 76 -5.04 -4.45 5.39
N ILE A 77 -5.11 -3.50 6.29
CA ILE A 77 -4.35 -3.45 7.53
C ILE A 77 -5.23 -4.04 8.63
N GLU A 78 -4.92 -5.27 9.06
CA GLU A 78 -5.62 -5.97 10.13
C GLU A 78 -4.76 -6.03 11.38
N ARG A 79 -5.31 -5.68 12.54
CA ARG A 79 -4.60 -5.76 13.83
C ARG A 79 -4.51 -7.19 14.33
N LYS A 80 -3.36 -7.55 14.88
CA LYS A 80 -3.13 -8.84 15.58
C LYS A 80 -3.73 -8.84 16.98
N THR A 81 -5.03 -8.62 17.06
CA THR A 81 -5.81 -8.69 18.31
C THR A 81 -6.79 -9.86 18.21
N PRO A 82 -7.39 -10.33 19.32
CA PRO A 82 -8.41 -11.39 19.26
C PRO A 82 -9.57 -11.07 18.30
N GLN A 83 -9.91 -9.80 18.13
CA GLN A 83 -10.99 -9.34 17.26
C GLN A 83 -10.57 -9.26 15.78
N ARG A 84 -9.26 -9.29 15.48
CA ARG A 84 -8.72 -9.18 14.11
C ARG A 84 -9.31 -8.01 13.33
N GLU A 85 -9.31 -6.84 13.93
CA GLU A 85 -9.96 -5.64 13.40
C GLU A 85 -9.21 -5.07 12.20
N VAL A 86 -9.90 -4.90 11.07
CA VAL A 86 -9.40 -4.17 9.91
C VAL A 86 -9.51 -2.68 10.19
N ILE A 87 -8.40 -1.97 10.13
CA ILE A 87 -8.27 -0.57 10.52
C ILE A 87 -7.96 0.40 9.37
N GLY A 88 -7.72 -0.13 8.18
CA GLY A 88 -7.38 0.67 7.01
C GLY A 88 -6.81 -0.14 5.87
N THR A 89 -6.16 0.55 4.94
CA THR A 89 -5.50 -0.06 3.77
C THR A 89 -4.12 0.55 3.55
N VAL A 90 -3.23 -0.22 2.93
CA VAL A 90 -1.93 0.20 2.40
C VAL A 90 -1.79 -0.35 0.98
N LEU A 91 -1.28 0.45 0.09
CA LEU A 91 -1.12 0.04 -1.30
C LEU A 91 0.18 0.56 -1.90
N VAL A 92 0.66 -0.17 -2.90
CA VAL A 92 1.58 0.36 -3.91
C VAL A 92 0.99 0.06 -5.28
N ARG A 93 0.85 1.11 -6.09
CA ARG A 93 0.45 1.01 -7.49
C ARG A 93 1.60 1.44 -8.38
N SER A 94 1.66 0.87 -9.57
CA SER A 94 2.60 1.29 -10.59
C SER A 94 1.83 1.99 -11.70
N GLU A 95 2.10 3.27 -11.91
CA GLU A 95 1.66 3.98 -13.11
C GLU A 95 2.65 3.74 -14.27
N SER A 96 3.88 3.30 -13.93
CA SER A 96 4.90 2.78 -14.83
C SER A 96 5.74 1.75 -14.07
N GLU A 97 6.40 0.82 -14.76
CA GLU A 97 7.21 -0.23 -14.10
C GLU A 97 8.34 0.32 -13.21
N ARG A 98 8.68 1.60 -13.37
CA ARG A 98 9.82 2.24 -12.69
C ARG A 98 9.43 3.13 -11.51
N ASP A 99 8.17 3.54 -11.39
CA ASP A 99 7.74 4.54 -10.41
C ASP A 99 6.54 4.04 -9.58
N PRO A 100 6.74 3.05 -8.71
CA PRO A 100 5.71 2.64 -7.77
C PRO A 100 5.34 3.76 -6.82
N MET A 101 4.03 3.95 -6.59
CA MET A 101 3.49 4.98 -5.72
C MET A 101 2.84 4.36 -4.49
N LEU A 102 3.37 4.71 -3.32
CA LEU A 102 2.85 4.31 -2.02
C LEU A 102 1.62 5.15 -1.63
N GLY A 103 0.61 4.49 -1.10
CA GLY A 103 -0.55 5.11 -0.47
C GLY A 103 -1.01 4.32 0.74
N TYR A 104 -1.70 4.99 1.67
CA TYR A 104 -2.34 4.35 2.82
C TYR A 104 -3.48 5.21 3.34
N ALA A 105 -4.43 4.57 4.00
CA ALA A 105 -5.53 5.23 4.70
C ALA A 105 -5.90 4.41 5.93
N LEU A 106 -6.10 5.07 7.07
CA LEU A 106 -6.50 4.44 8.31
C LEU A 106 -7.71 5.16 8.91
N HIS A 107 -8.57 4.38 9.57
CA HIS A 107 -9.66 4.94 10.38
C HIS A 107 -9.09 5.87 11.47
N PRO A 108 -9.67 7.07 11.70
CA PRO A 108 -9.12 8.09 12.61
C PRO A 108 -8.84 7.60 14.04
N ARG A 109 -9.65 6.64 14.55
CA ARG A 109 -9.44 5.99 15.85
C ARG A 109 -8.04 5.40 16.06
N PHE A 110 -7.33 5.11 14.97
CA PHE A 110 -6.02 4.45 14.99
C PHE A 110 -4.87 5.36 14.59
N TRP A 111 -5.14 6.66 14.41
CA TRP A 111 -4.09 7.64 14.14
C TRP A 111 -3.20 7.86 15.37
N GLY A 112 -2.00 8.34 15.15
CA GLY A 112 -1.03 8.62 16.22
C GLY A 112 -0.40 7.40 16.89
N GLN A 113 -0.83 6.17 16.56
CA GLN A 113 -0.39 4.92 17.19
C GLN A 113 0.73 4.20 16.42
N GLY A 114 1.22 4.79 15.33
CA GLY A 114 2.32 4.25 14.52
C GLY A 114 1.93 3.13 13.54
N TYR A 115 0.65 2.76 13.42
CA TYR A 115 0.21 1.70 12.50
C TYR A 115 0.46 2.04 11.03
N ALA A 116 0.26 3.30 10.63
CA ALA A 116 0.57 3.74 9.26
C ALA A 116 2.05 3.56 8.92
N SER A 117 2.94 3.99 9.82
CA SER A 117 4.39 3.82 9.63
C SER A 117 4.80 2.36 9.56
N GLU A 118 4.21 1.49 10.39
CA GLU A 118 4.49 0.05 10.42
C GLU A 118 4.04 -0.63 9.12
N ALA A 119 2.81 -0.37 8.68
CA ALA A 119 2.27 -0.92 7.45
C ALA A 119 3.03 -0.42 6.20
N ALA A 120 3.29 0.88 6.12
CA ALA A 120 4.03 1.47 5.01
C ALA A 120 5.48 0.97 4.94
N LYS A 121 6.16 0.81 6.08
CA LYS A 121 7.50 0.22 6.13
C LYS A 121 7.51 -1.19 5.55
N ALA A 122 6.60 -2.06 6.00
CA ALA A 122 6.50 -3.43 5.51
C ALA A 122 6.20 -3.48 4.00
N MET A 123 5.37 -2.57 3.49
CA MET A 123 5.08 -2.46 2.07
C MET A 123 6.31 -1.99 1.27
N ILE A 124 7.08 -1.01 1.76
CA ILE A 124 8.33 -0.54 1.13
C ILE A 124 9.33 -1.70 1.02
N GLU A 125 9.53 -2.45 2.10
CA GLU A 125 10.42 -3.61 2.12
C GLU A 125 9.98 -4.68 1.11
N THR A 126 8.68 -4.95 1.05
CA THR A 126 8.10 -5.88 0.07
C THR A 126 8.34 -5.43 -1.37
N VAL A 127 8.14 -4.15 -1.67
CA VAL A 127 8.40 -3.60 -3.01
C VAL A 127 9.88 -3.75 -3.37
N PHE A 128 10.78 -3.33 -2.49
CA PHE A 128 12.21 -3.43 -2.77
C PHE A 128 12.74 -4.87 -2.81
N LEU A 129 12.09 -5.80 -2.11
CA LEU A 129 12.43 -7.21 -2.17
C LEU A 129 11.92 -7.91 -3.44
N LEU A 130 10.70 -7.58 -3.88
CA LEU A 130 10.01 -8.32 -4.93
C LEU A 130 10.06 -7.67 -6.31
N THR A 131 10.64 -6.47 -6.44
CA THR A 131 10.69 -5.72 -7.71
C THR A 131 12.05 -5.07 -7.92
N GLU A 132 12.32 -4.67 -9.15
CA GLU A 132 13.53 -3.92 -9.55
C GLU A 132 13.38 -2.39 -9.33
N ALA A 133 12.37 -1.95 -8.58
CA ALA A 133 12.13 -0.53 -8.37
C ALA A 133 13.33 0.14 -7.67
N GLU A 134 13.89 1.17 -8.28
CA GLU A 134 15.00 1.96 -7.72
C GLU A 134 14.51 3.05 -6.76
N ARG A 135 13.23 3.38 -6.83
CA ARG A 135 12.60 4.38 -5.99
C ARG A 135 11.12 4.05 -5.75
N ILE A 136 10.57 4.62 -4.70
CA ILE A 136 9.13 4.65 -4.41
C ILE A 136 8.72 6.11 -4.28
N ALA A 137 7.64 6.50 -4.96
CA ALA A 137 7.04 7.82 -4.86
C ALA A 137 5.87 7.82 -3.87
N ALA A 138 5.52 8.98 -3.36
CA ALA A 138 4.28 9.23 -2.63
C ALA A 138 3.83 10.67 -2.90
N THR A 139 2.51 10.89 -2.95
CA THR A 139 1.94 12.24 -3.08
C THR A 139 0.97 12.45 -1.92
N VAL A 140 1.07 13.57 -1.26
CA VAL A 140 0.26 13.92 -0.10
C VAL A 140 -0.24 15.35 -0.20
N GLN A 141 -1.44 15.63 0.29
CA GLN A 141 -1.91 17.03 0.43
C GLN A 141 -1.02 17.78 1.43
N ILE A 142 -0.66 19.02 1.11
CA ILE A 142 0.25 19.81 1.95
C ILE A 142 -0.29 19.98 3.37
N GLU A 143 -1.59 20.05 3.51
CA GLU A 143 -2.28 20.18 4.81
C GLU A 143 -2.24 18.89 5.64
N ASN A 144 -1.96 17.72 5.03
CA ASN A 144 -1.91 16.45 5.74
C ASN A 144 -0.57 16.26 6.47
N ALA A 145 -0.37 17.02 7.54
CA ALA A 145 0.84 16.96 8.35
C ALA A 145 1.12 15.56 8.91
N ALA A 146 0.07 14.79 9.25
CA ALA A 146 0.23 13.44 9.77
C ALA A 146 0.86 12.49 8.75
N SER A 147 0.39 12.52 7.49
CA SER A 147 0.96 11.70 6.42
C SER A 147 2.38 12.15 6.06
N ARG A 148 2.64 13.45 6.01
CA ARG A 148 4.00 13.99 5.78
C ARG A 148 4.98 13.50 6.84
N HIS A 149 4.59 13.53 8.13
CA HIS A 149 5.41 13.00 9.22
C HIS A 149 5.71 11.51 9.08
N VAL A 150 4.74 10.71 8.61
CA VAL A 150 4.97 9.28 8.32
C VAL A 150 6.01 9.11 7.21
N LEU A 151 5.89 9.86 6.11
CA LEU A 151 6.84 9.81 5.00
C LEU A 151 8.25 10.22 5.43
N ASP A 152 8.39 11.33 6.17
CA ASP A 152 9.66 11.81 6.68
C ASP A 152 10.35 10.76 7.58
N LYS A 153 9.58 10.14 8.49
CA LYS A 153 10.05 9.07 9.38
C LYS A 153 10.55 7.84 8.61
N LEU A 154 9.96 7.54 7.46
CA LEU A 154 10.36 6.42 6.60
C LEU A 154 11.52 6.77 5.64
N GLY A 155 12.02 7.99 5.70
CA GLY A 155 13.18 8.43 4.92
C GLY A 155 12.84 9.00 3.54
N PHE A 156 11.56 9.21 3.24
CA PHE A 156 11.19 9.95 2.02
C PHE A 156 11.72 11.37 2.06
N ARG A 157 12.03 11.89 0.88
CA ARG A 157 12.45 13.30 0.69
C ARG A 157 11.44 13.99 -0.19
N MET A 158 11.06 15.21 0.18
CA MET A 158 10.19 16.03 -0.64
C MET A 158 10.91 16.37 -1.94
N ALA A 159 10.25 16.09 -3.07
CA ALA A 159 10.76 16.28 -4.42
C ALA A 159 10.22 17.56 -5.07
N GLY A 160 9.08 18.05 -4.57
CA GLY A 160 8.45 19.28 -5.07
C GLY A 160 7.02 19.45 -4.58
N GLU A 161 6.43 20.56 -4.98
CA GLU A 161 5.03 20.88 -4.73
C GLU A 161 4.33 21.18 -6.05
N ARG A 162 3.06 20.82 -6.13
CA ARG A 162 2.22 21.11 -7.29
C ARG A 162 0.76 21.26 -6.90
N SER A 163 -0.01 21.88 -7.75
CA SER A 163 -1.47 21.90 -7.63
C SER A 163 -2.11 21.05 -8.72
N ARG A 164 -3.22 20.41 -8.40
CA ARG A 164 -4.07 19.73 -9.39
C ARG A 164 -5.54 19.93 -9.06
N VAL A 165 -6.37 19.77 -10.06
CA VAL A 165 -7.82 19.64 -9.83
C VAL A 165 -8.10 18.20 -9.40
N SER A 166 -8.73 18.02 -8.26
CA SER A 166 -9.16 16.70 -7.78
C SER A 166 -10.20 16.10 -8.72
N PRO A 167 -9.96 14.89 -9.28
CA PRO A 167 -10.91 14.29 -10.22
C PRO A 167 -12.23 13.88 -9.57
N LEU A 168 -12.21 13.64 -8.24
CA LEU A 168 -13.41 13.25 -7.49
C LEU A 168 -14.21 14.44 -6.94
N ARG A 169 -13.53 15.56 -6.66
CA ARG A 169 -14.12 16.67 -5.91
C ARG A 169 -14.23 17.97 -6.72
N ASN A 170 -13.55 18.03 -7.86
CA ASN A 170 -13.46 19.23 -8.72
C ASN A 170 -13.01 20.50 -7.96
N VAL A 171 -12.10 20.32 -7.01
CA VAL A 171 -11.43 21.39 -6.24
C VAL A 171 -9.94 21.36 -6.50
N VAL A 172 -9.28 22.51 -6.38
CA VAL A 172 -7.82 22.58 -6.48
C VAL A 172 -7.21 22.05 -5.17
N GLU A 173 -6.34 21.06 -5.28
CA GLU A 173 -5.58 20.48 -4.20
C GLU A 173 -4.12 20.90 -4.31
N SER A 174 -3.52 21.33 -3.21
CA SER A 174 -2.08 21.57 -3.11
C SER A 174 -1.38 20.30 -2.61
N LEU A 175 -0.44 19.80 -3.38
CA LEU A 175 0.19 18.50 -3.19
C LEU A 175 1.69 18.63 -3.03
N ALA A 176 2.27 17.87 -2.11
CA ALA A 176 3.69 17.63 -1.98
C ALA A 176 4.03 16.23 -2.52
N ASP A 177 4.96 16.16 -3.44
CA ASP A 177 5.49 14.93 -3.99
C ASP A 177 6.75 14.52 -3.22
N TYR A 178 6.82 13.24 -2.87
CA TYR A 178 7.89 12.64 -2.09
C TYR A 178 8.52 11.46 -2.85
N THR A 179 9.81 11.24 -2.62
CA THR A 179 10.55 10.10 -3.20
C THR A 179 11.42 9.44 -2.13
N LEU A 180 11.44 8.11 -2.13
CA LEU A 180 12.35 7.29 -1.37
C LEU A 180 13.20 6.46 -2.33
N MET A 181 14.51 6.68 -2.35
CA MET A 181 15.45 5.90 -3.14
C MET A 181 15.79 4.59 -2.44
N ARG A 182 15.85 3.47 -3.17
CA ARG A 182 16.27 2.15 -2.66
C ARG A 182 17.60 2.25 -1.89
N ALA A 183 18.62 2.85 -2.49
CA ALA A 183 19.93 2.99 -1.88
C ALA A 183 19.89 3.78 -0.54
N ALA A 184 19.07 4.85 -0.48
CA ALA A 184 18.91 5.63 0.75
C ALA A 184 18.20 4.83 1.83
N TYR A 185 17.17 4.04 1.47
CA TYR A 185 16.46 3.16 2.39
C TYR A 185 17.38 2.07 2.97
N GLN A 186 18.16 1.42 2.12
CA GLN A 186 19.13 0.39 2.53
C GLN A 186 20.19 0.95 3.49
N ALA A 187 20.73 2.14 3.18
CA ALA A 187 21.71 2.80 4.04
C ALA A 187 21.12 3.17 5.42
N GLN A 188 19.87 3.60 5.47
CA GLN A 188 19.19 3.97 6.72
C GLN A 188 18.77 2.75 7.55
N SER A 189 18.27 1.70 6.90
CA SER A 189 17.74 0.51 7.58
C SER A 189 18.81 -0.51 7.97
N GLY A 190 20.01 -0.42 7.39
CA GLY A 190 21.07 -1.44 7.48
C GLY A 190 20.71 -2.74 6.75
N MET A 191 19.63 -2.77 5.99
CA MET A 191 19.17 -3.95 5.26
C MET A 191 19.65 -3.88 3.81
N VAL A 192 20.23 -4.97 3.30
CA VAL A 192 20.54 -5.12 1.89
C VAL A 192 19.39 -5.92 1.25
N LEU A 193 18.53 -5.22 0.51
CA LEU A 193 17.40 -5.81 -0.19
C LEU A 193 17.78 -6.01 -1.65
N HIS A 194 18.12 -7.25 -2.01
CA HIS A 194 18.32 -7.64 -3.42
C HIS A 194 16.98 -8.09 -3.98
N PRO A 195 16.58 -7.60 -5.17
CA PRO A 195 15.40 -8.10 -5.83
C PRO A 195 15.47 -9.61 -6.03
N LEU A 196 14.40 -10.30 -5.68
CA LEU A 196 14.28 -11.70 -6.06
C LEU A 196 14.06 -11.78 -7.56
N HIS A 197 15.02 -12.38 -8.30
CA HIS A 197 14.83 -12.65 -9.72
C HIS A 197 13.69 -13.65 -9.89
N TRP A 198 12.61 -13.23 -10.50
CA TRP A 198 11.50 -14.08 -10.86
C TRP A 198 11.46 -14.33 -12.37
N PRO A 199 11.23 -15.56 -12.85
CA PRO A 199 10.94 -16.73 -12.03
C PRO A 199 12.17 -17.24 -11.28
N LEU A 200 11.96 -17.69 -10.04
CA LEU A 200 12.96 -18.54 -9.40
C LEU A 200 13.26 -19.67 -10.39
N PRO A 201 14.54 -20.01 -10.61
CA PRO A 201 14.86 -21.12 -11.50
C PRO A 201 14.08 -22.34 -11.00
N TYR A 202 13.12 -22.77 -11.81
CA TYR A 202 12.43 -24.04 -11.59
C TYR A 202 13.51 -25.09 -11.81
N ASN A 203 14.26 -25.42 -10.77
CA ASN A 203 15.00 -26.65 -10.79
C ASN A 203 13.94 -27.74 -10.97
N SER A 204 13.87 -28.24 -12.20
CA SER A 204 13.20 -29.48 -12.49
C SER A 204 13.65 -30.47 -11.42
N LEU A 205 12.84 -30.67 -10.37
CA LEU A 205 12.88 -31.89 -9.63
C LEU A 205 12.48 -32.95 -10.67
N GLU A 206 13.51 -33.47 -11.36
CA GLU A 206 13.38 -34.75 -12.04
C GLU A 206 12.94 -35.75 -10.97
N TRP A 207 11.66 -36.07 -10.98
CA TRP A 207 11.18 -37.28 -10.38
C TRP A 207 11.83 -38.42 -11.17
N ALA A 208 13.04 -38.79 -10.75
CA ALA A 208 13.60 -40.08 -11.14
C ALA A 208 12.66 -41.11 -10.55
N GLY A 209 11.74 -41.58 -11.39
CA GLY A 209 10.85 -42.68 -11.08
C GLY A 209 11.70 -43.88 -10.71
N ALA A 210 11.59 -44.36 -9.48
CA ALA A 210 12.01 -45.68 -9.10
C ALA A 210 11.12 -46.68 -9.83
N ALA A 211 11.72 -47.41 -10.74
CA ALA A 211 11.20 -48.65 -11.25
C ALA A 211 11.30 -49.75 -10.19
#